data_a6fdb23af92b39e18f48b57722f904e5
#
_entry.id   a6fdb23af92b39e18f48b57722f904e5
#
_cell.length_a   1.000
_cell.length_b   1.000
_cell.length_c   1.000
_cell.angle_alpha   90.00
_cell.angle_beta   90.00
_cell.angle_gamma   90.00
#
_symmetry.space_group_name_H-M   'P 1'
#
loop_
_entity.id
_entity.type
_entity.pdbx_description
1 polymer ?
#
loop_
_entity_poly.entity_id
_entity_poly.type
_entity_poly.pdbx_seq_one_letter_code
_entity_poly.pdbx_strand_id
1 'polypeptide(L)'
;DFLFTLDQIARESGVEPTHVEIEVTEGVLIDDTDKAVAVLDEVKRRGFRISLDDFGTGYSSLRYLQILPLTTLKIDKSFIQSITEKNGVSENITNSIISMVTKMGLDTIAEGVEKVDQLKILQELNCKTVQGFLRGKPMSQAAIEEYLSGNINALDHIKE
;
A
#
# COMPACT_ATOMS: atom_id res chain seq x y z
N ASP A 1 14.07 19.12 10.38
CA ASP A 1 12.61 19.20 10.11
C ASP A 1 12.28 18.23 8.96
N PHE A 2 11.38 17.26 9.23
CA PHE A 2 10.98 16.21 8.30
C PHE A 2 10.53 16.77 6.93
N LEU A 3 9.64 17.76 6.93
CA LEU A 3 9.09 18.37 5.72
C LEU A 3 10.17 19.05 4.86
N PHE A 4 11.12 19.73 5.50
CA PHE A 4 12.24 20.35 4.81
C PHE A 4 13.14 19.31 4.14
N THR A 5 13.45 18.22 4.86
CA THR A 5 14.25 17.11 4.34
C THR A 5 13.57 16.43 3.16
N LEU A 6 12.25 16.20 3.26
CA LEU A 6 11.45 15.60 2.19
C LEU A 6 11.49 16.45 0.90
N ASP A 7 11.27 17.77 1.04
CA ASP A 7 11.35 18.72 -0.08
C ASP A 7 12.74 18.78 -0.71
N GLN A 8 13.78 18.73 0.13
CA GLN A 8 15.15 18.75 -0.33
C GLN A 8 15.46 17.49 -1.16
N ILE A 9 15.16 16.31 -0.63
CA ILE A 9 15.41 15.03 -1.32
C ILE A 9 14.66 14.98 -2.66
N ALA A 10 13.38 15.37 -2.69
CA ALA A 10 12.60 15.39 -3.92
C ALA A 10 13.23 16.32 -4.99
N ARG A 11 13.67 17.50 -4.59
CA ARG A 11 14.36 18.44 -5.50
C ARG A 11 15.70 17.93 -5.99
N GLU A 12 16.52 17.38 -5.11
CA GLU A 12 17.87 16.88 -5.45
C GLU A 12 17.80 15.64 -6.36
N SER A 13 16.79 14.76 -6.15
CA SER A 13 16.60 13.57 -6.98
C SER A 13 15.89 13.85 -8.30
N GLY A 14 15.25 15.00 -8.45
CA GLY A 14 14.41 15.32 -9.62
C GLY A 14 13.13 14.48 -9.73
N VAL A 15 12.73 13.78 -8.65
CA VAL A 15 11.51 12.97 -8.63
C VAL A 15 10.31 13.86 -8.35
N GLU A 16 9.27 13.74 -9.17
CA GLU A 16 8.00 14.42 -8.94
C GLU A 16 7.35 13.91 -7.65
N PRO A 17 6.91 14.78 -6.73
CA PRO A 17 6.27 14.37 -5.46
C PRO A 17 5.11 13.39 -5.64
N THR A 18 4.35 13.50 -6.72
CA THR A 18 3.23 12.61 -7.05
C THR A 18 3.63 11.15 -7.28
N HIS A 19 4.91 10.88 -7.52
CA HIS A 19 5.47 9.54 -7.67
C HIS A 19 6.06 8.98 -6.37
N VAL A 20 6.00 9.76 -5.29
CA VAL A 20 6.48 9.34 -3.96
C VAL A 20 5.28 9.17 -3.03
N GLU A 21 5.21 8.04 -2.38
CA GLU A 21 4.19 7.73 -1.38
C GLU A 21 4.82 7.58 -0.01
N ILE A 22 4.28 8.28 0.97
CA ILE A 22 4.71 8.22 2.37
C ILE A 22 3.81 7.22 3.08
N GLU A 23 4.40 6.16 3.59
CA GLU A 23 3.69 5.13 4.35
C GLU A 23 3.63 5.52 5.83
N VAL A 24 2.45 5.47 6.41
CA VAL A 24 2.21 5.70 7.83
C VAL A 24 1.53 4.48 8.44
N THR A 25 2.07 4.01 9.57
CA THR A 25 1.44 2.93 10.33
C THR A 25 0.45 3.49 11.34
N GLU A 26 -0.53 2.69 11.74
CA GLU A 26 -1.51 3.09 12.76
C GLU A 26 -0.86 3.53 14.09
N GLY A 27 0.28 2.92 14.44
CA GLY A 27 1.01 3.23 15.67
C GLY A 27 1.50 4.68 15.78
N VAL A 28 1.86 5.30 14.66
CA VAL A 28 2.34 6.70 14.64
C VAL A 28 1.22 7.69 14.99
N LEU A 29 -0.05 7.28 14.84
CA LEU A 29 -1.22 8.14 15.03
C LEU A 29 -1.72 8.18 16.47
N ILE A 30 -1.21 7.29 17.34
CA ILE A 30 -1.73 7.11 18.71
C ILE A 30 -1.26 8.24 19.64
N ASP A 31 -0.02 8.72 19.48
CA ASP A 31 0.60 9.63 20.46
C ASP A 31 0.09 11.09 20.35
N ASP A 32 -0.13 11.59 19.12
CA ASP A 32 -0.62 12.95 18.90
C ASP A 32 -1.30 13.04 17.52
N THR A 33 -2.55 12.65 17.47
CA THR A 33 -3.33 12.58 16.23
C THR A 33 -3.45 13.93 15.51
N ASP A 34 -3.68 15.03 16.23
CA ASP A 34 -3.89 16.35 15.63
C ASP A 34 -2.61 16.86 14.97
N LYS A 35 -1.47 16.63 15.60
CA LYS A 35 -0.17 16.97 15.04
C LYS A 35 0.17 16.09 13.83
N ALA A 36 -0.13 14.81 13.89
CA ALA A 36 0.07 13.90 12.76
C ALA A 36 -0.76 14.33 11.54
N VAL A 37 -2.05 14.66 11.73
CA VAL A 37 -2.94 15.18 10.68
C VAL A 37 -2.35 16.46 10.07
N ALA A 38 -1.92 17.41 10.89
CA ALA A 38 -1.36 18.69 10.39
C ALA A 38 -0.09 18.46 9.53
N VAL A 39 0.78 17.53 9.92
CA VAL A 39 2.00 17.18 9.15
C VAL A 39 1.62 16.48 7.83
N LEU A 40 0.68 15.54 7.87
CA LEU A 40 0.26 14.80 6.69
C LEU A 40 -0.51 15.69 5.69
N ASP A 41 -1.31 16.64 6.16
CA ASP A 41 -1.93 17.64 5.29
C ASP A 41 -0.88 18.49 4.56
N GLU A 42 0.22 18.80 5.23
CA GLU A 42 1.33 19.54 4.64
C GLU A 42 2.09 18.67 3.60
N VAL A 43 2.28 17.37 3.88
CA VAL A 43 2.83 16.39 2.92
C VAL A 43 1.97 16.33 1.66
N LYS A 44 0.64 16.20 1.82
CA LYS A 44 -0.32 16.15 0.70
C LYS A 44 -0.32 17.45 -0.12
N ARG A 45 -0.26 18.62 0.54
CA ARG A 45 -0.19 19.92 -0.15
C ARG A 45 1.06 20.07 -1.02
N ARG A 46 2.15 19.38 -0.68
CA ARG A 46 3.37 19.32 -1.49
C ARG A 46 3.27 18.35 -2.67
N GLY A 47 2.16 17.64 -2.81
CA GLY A 47 1.90 16.71 -3.90
C GLY A 47 2.29 15.27 -3.63
N PHE A 48 2.83 14.93 -2.46
CA PHE A 48 3.15 13.57 -2.09
C PHE A 48 1.89 12.74 -1.85
N ARG A 49 1.97 11.45 -2.14
CA ARG A 49 0.92 10.48 -1.81
C ARG A 49 1.10 10.00 -0.37
N ILE A 50 0.04 9.54 0.25
CA ILE A 50 0.05 9.05 1.63
C ILE A 50 -0.73 7.74 1.67
N SER A 51 -0.09 6.67 2.17
CA SER A 51 -0.74 5.39 2.41
C SER A 51 -0.80 5.07 3.90
N LEU A 52 -1.91 4.45 4.30
CA LEU A 52 -2.03 3.82 5.61
C LEU A 52 -1.62 2.36 5.48
N ASP A 53 -0.59 1.97 6.23
CA ASP A 53 0.01 0.64 6.23
C ASP A 53 -0.54 -0.27 7.34
N ASP A 54 -0.42 -1.59 7.16
CA ASP A 54 -0.83 -2.64 8.10
C ASP A 54 -2.30 -2.57 8.54
N PHE A 55 -3.21 -2.05 7.67
CA PHE A 55 -4.61 -1.88 8.04
C PHE A 55 -5.28 -3.20 8.41
N GLY A 56 -5.85 -3.22 9.63
CA GLY A 56 -6.62 -4.34 10.16
C GLY A 56 -5.86 -5.22 11.17
N THR A 57 -4.59 -4.94 11.45
CA THR A 57 -3.79 -5.75 12.40
C THR A 57 -3.85 -5.27 13.85
N GLY A 58 -4.39 -4.07 14.09
CA GLY A 58 -4.34 -3.44 15.40
C GLY A 58 -5.61 -2.68 15.77
N TYR A 59 -5.43 -1.52 16.35
CA TYR A 59 -6.51 -0.62 16.77
C TYR A 59 -7.08 0.16 15.57
N SER A 60 -7.28 -0.51 14.42
CA SER A 60 -7.80 0.10 13.20
C SER A 60 -9.09 0.86 13.45
N SER A 61 -8.94 2.13 13.81
CA SER A 61 -10.10 2.99 13.96
C SER A 61 -10.49 3.51 12.59
N LEU A 62 -11.70 3.15 12.13
CA LEU A 62 -12.31 3.76 10.95
C LEU A 62 -12.28 5.30 11.01
N ARG A 63 -12.10 5.86 12.22
CA ARG A 63 -11.93 7.30 12.43
C ARG A 63 -10.70 7.83 11.71
N TYR A 64 -9.58 7.10 11.69
CA TYR A 64 -8.37 7.54 11.00
C TYR A 64 -8.58 7.67 9.49
N LEU A 65 -9.37 6.77 8.89
CA LEU A 65 -9.72 6.87 7.48
C LEU A 65 -10.51 8.14 7.14
N GLN A 66 -11.22 8.71 8.11
CA GLN A 66 -12.02 9.92 7.91
C GLN A 66 -11.21 11.21 8.08
N ILE A 67 -10.21 11.21 8.97
CA ILE A 67 -9.49 12.42 9.34
C ILE A 67 -8.14 12.57 8.65
N LEU A 68 -7.52 11.46 8.22
CA LEU A 68 -6.23 11.49 7.56
C LEU A 68 -6.38 11.82 6.07
N PRO A 69 -5.49 12.63 5.52
CA PRO A 69 -5.51 13.00 4.10
C PRO A 69 -4.94 11.90 3.19
N LEU A 70 -5.39 10.66 3.37
CA LEU A 70 -4.89 9.49 2.65
C LEU A 70 -5.15 9.56 1.15
N THR A 71 -4.32 8.85 0.39
CA THR A 71 -4.51 8.52 -1.02
C THR A 71 -4.70 7.03 -1.22
N THR A 72 -4.09 6.23 -0.36
CA THR A 72 -4.03 4.77 -0.51
C THR A 72 -4.23 4.08 0.84
N LEU A 73 -4.83 2.89 0.83
CA LEU A 73 -4.90 1.97 1.96
C LEU A 73 -4.24 0.66 1.56
N LYS A 74 -3.30 0.17 2.39
CA LYS A 74 -2.60 -1.11 2.23
C LYS A 74 -3.28 -2.16 3.11
N ILE A 75 -3.78 -3.22 2.49
CA ILE A 75 -4.44 -4.33 3.18
C ILE A 75 -3.37 -5.31 3.61
N ASP A 76 -3.26 -5.54 4.93
CA ASP A 76 -2.23 -6.40 5.51
C ASP A 76 -2.25 -7.82 4.94
N LYS A 77 -1.05 -8.39 4.82
CA LYS A 77 -0.80 -9.73 4.30
C LYS A 77 -1.58 -10.84 5.02
N SER A 78 -1.93 -10.68 6.29
CA SER A 78 -2.68 -11.71 7.04
C SER A 78 -4.04 -12.01 6.42
N PHE A 79 -4.72 -11.00 5.88
CA PHE A 79 -5.98 -11.19 5.15
C PHE A 79 -5.76 -11.87 3.81
N ILE A 80 -4.66 -11.53 3.13
CA ILE A 80 -4.36 -12.06 1.81
C ILE A 80 -3.86 -13.50 1.87
N GLN A 81 -3.08 -13.86 2.90
CA GLN A 81 -2.61 -15.24 3.09
C GLN A 81 -3.74 -16.24 3.29
N SER A 82 -4.83 -15.82 3.95
CA SER A 82 -5.99 -16.64 4.25
C SER A 82 -7.17 -16.43 3.29
N ILE A 83 -7.03 -15.60 2.24
CA ILE A 83 -8.11 -15.25 1.32
C ILE A 83 -8.67 -16.45 0.54
N THR A 84 -7.86 -17.50 0.34
CA THR A 84 -8.23 -18.73 -0.36
C THR A 84 -8.84 -19.80 0.56
N GLU A 85 -9.03 -19.51 1.86
CA GLU A 85 -9.63 -20.46 2.78
C GLU A 85 -11.11 -20.71 2.47
N LYS A 86 -11.51 -22.00 2.54
CA LYS A 86 -12.86 -22.43 2.17
C LYS A 86 -14.00 -21.82 3.00
N ASN A 87 -13.69 -21.25 4.18
CA ASN A 87 -14.68 -20.58 5.03
C ASN A 87 -15.12 -19.23 4.47
N GLY A 88 -14.40 -18.66 3.50
CA GLY A 88 -14.69 -17.38 2.85
C GLY A 88 -14.64 -16.15 3.74
N VAL A 89 -14.21 -16.28 5.01
CA VAL A 89 -14.21 -15.16 5.97
C VAL A 89 -13.24 -14.06 5.54
N SER A 90 -12.00 -14.43 5.24
CA SER A 90 -10.98 -13.46 4.82
C SER A 90 -11.30 -12.81 3.48
N GLU A 91 -11.87 -13.55 2.55
CA GLU A 91 -12.37 -13.02 1.27
C GLU A 91 -13.45 -11.96 1.49
N ASN A 92 -14.47 -12.27 2.33
CA ASN A 92 -15.55 -11.34 2.64
C ASN A 92 -15.05 -10.08 3.36
N ILE A 93 -14.09 -10.21 4.29
CA ILE A 93 -13.48 -9.05 4.97
C ILE A 93 -12.73 -8.21 3.95
N THR A 94 -11.87 -8.82 3.12
CA THR A 94 -11.10 -8.13 2.09
C THR A 94 -12.02 -7.39 1.11
N ASN A 95 -13.11 -8.04 0.66
CA ASN A 95 -14.12 -7.41 -0.21
C ASN A 95 -14.77 -6.19 0.47
N SER A 96 -15.10 -6.31 1.75
CA SER A 96 -15.70 -5.21 2.51
C SER A 96 -14.74 -4.02 2.64
N ILE A 97 -13.45 -4.28 2.90
CA ILE A 97 -12.41 -3.24 2.96
C ILE A 97 -12.28 -2.57 1.60
N ILE A 98 -12.09 -3.32 0.51
CA ILE A 98 -11.93 -2.77 -0.84
C ILE A 98 -13.14 -1.91 -1.22
N SER A 99 -14.36 -2.41 -0.98
CA SER A 99 -15.59 -1.68 -1.28
C SER A 99 -15.71 -0.37 -0.50
N MET A 100 -15.38 -0.38 0.79
CA MET A 100 -15.40 0.80 1.65
C MET A 100 -14.41 1.84 1.15
N VAL A 101 -13.16 1.45 0.94
CA VAL A 101 -12.04 2.31 0.54
C VAL A 101 -12.30 2.93 -0.84
N THR A 102 -12.81 2.13 -1.78
CA THR A 102 -13.18 2.62 -3.12
C THR A 102 -14.29 3.68 -3.04
N LYS A 103 -15.30 3.49 -2.18
CA LYS A 103 -16.36 4.50 -1.96
C LYS A 103 -15.85 5.79 -1.34
N MET A 104 -14.75 5.73 -0.61
CA MET A 104 -14.06 6.91 -0.05
C MET A 104 -13.17 7.60 -1.08
N GLY A 105 -13.02 7.06 -2.30
CA GLY A 105 -12.16 7.60 -3.34
C GLY A 105 -10.66 7.34 -3.13
N LEU A 106 -10.31 6.35 -2.30
CA LEU A 106 -8.93 5.94 -2.04
C LEU A 106 -8.56 4.74 -2.92
N ASP A 107 -7.27 4.63 -3.24
CA ASP A 107 -6.69 3.45 -3.85
C ASP A 107 -6.49 2.33 -2.82
N THR A 108 -6.43 1.08 -3.28
CA THR A 108 -6.11 -0.08 -2.43
C THR A 108 -4.87 -0.80 -2.95
N ILE A 109 -4.02 -1.25 -2.03
CA ILE A 109 -2.90 -2.16 -2.30
C ILE A 109 -3.12 -3.41 -1.44
N ALA A 110 -3.15 -4.59 -2.06
CA ALA A 110 -3.17 -5.85 -1.33
C ALA A 110 -1.73 -6.36 -1.16
N GLU A 111 -1.31 -6.58 0.08
CA GLU A 111 0.06 -6.99 0.39
C GLU A 111 0.21 -8.49 0.58
N GLY A 112 1.44 -9.00 0.37
CA GLY A 112 1.75 -10.41 0.59
C GLY A 112 1.08 -11.37 -0.39
N VAL A 113 0.86 -10.93 -1.64
CA VAL A 113 0.34 -11.79 -2.70
C VAL A 113 1.47 -12.70 -3.19
N GLU A 114 1.34 -14.00 -2.92
CA GLU A 114 2.37 -15.01 -3.22
C GLU A 114 1.88 -16.08 -4.21
N LYS A 115 0.55 -16.20 -4.39
CA LYS A 115 -0.08 -17.26 -5.19
C LYS A 115 -1.01 -16.68 -6.25
N VAL A 116 -1.08 -17.40 -7.38
CA VAL A 116 -1.97 -17.03 -8.50
C VAL A 116 -3.44 -17.02 -8.09
N ASP A 117 -3.85 -17.95 -7.22
CA ASP A 117 -5.25 -18.01 -6.78
C ASP A 117 -5.64 -16.82 -5.90
N GLN A 118 -4.71 -16.30 -5.08
CA GLN A 118 -4.92 -15.04 -4.35
C GLN A 118 -5.12 -13.88 -5.33
N LEU A 119 -4.27 -13.79 -6.35
CA LEU A 119 -4.37 -12.74 -7.37
C LEU A 119 -5.72 -12.79 -8.11
N LYS A 120 -6.21 -13.98 -8.47
CA LYS A 120 -7.52 -14.13 -9.15
C LYS A 120 -8.66 -13.59 -8.29
N ILE A 121 -8.72 -13.99 -7.01
CA ILE A 121 -9.73 -13.48 -6.07
C ILE A 121 -9.65 -11.95 -5.97
N LEU A 122 -8.46 -11.40 -5.80
CA LEU A 122 -8.27 -9.94 -5.71
C LEU A 122 -8.72 -9.21 -6.98
N GLN A 123 -8.51 -9.81 -8.17
CA GLN A 123 -9.00 -9.27 -9.43
C GLN A 123 -10.54 -9.28 -9.49
N GLU A 124 -11.19 -10.37 -9.04
CA GLU A 124 -12.65 -10.46 -8.94
C GLU A 124 -13.22 -9.43 -7.97
N LEU A 125 -12.50 -9.13 -6.89
CA LEU A 125 -12.84 -8.09 -5.92
C LEU A 125 -12.49 -6.67 -6.40
N ASN A 126 -12.00 -6.49 -7.64
CA ASN A 126 -11.57 -5.21 -8.21
C ASN A 126 -10.42 -4.52 -7.45
N CYS A 127 -9.55 -5.26 -6.77
CA CYS A 127 -8.30 -4.74 -6.26
C CYS A 127 -7.32 -4.50 -7.41
N LYS A 128 -6.95 -3.23 -7.65
CA LYS A 128 -6.17 -2.84 -8.83
C LYS A 128 -4.66 -3.03 -8.63
N THR A 129 -4.19 -2.91 -7.41
CA THR A 129 -2.76 -2.94 -7.09
C THR A 129 -2.47 -4.04 -6.09
N VAL A 130 -1.43 -4.81 -6.38
CA VAL A 130 -0.96 -5.89 -5.51
C VAL A 130 0.55 -5.78 -5.30
N GLN A 131 1.01 -6.14 -4.11
CA GLN A 131 2.40 -6.24 -3.74
C GLN A 131 2.67 -7.62 -3.15
N GLY A 132 3.76 -8.28 -3.55
CA GLY A 132 4.13 -9.58 -2.98
C GLY A 132 5.05 -10.39 -3.88
N PHE A 133 5.50 -11.52 -3.36
CA PHE A 133 6.50 -12.38 -4.01
C PHE A 133 6.03 -13.02 -5.31
N LEU A 134 4.73 -13.06 -5.56
CA LEU A 134 4.19 -13.46 -6.86
C LEU A 134 4.69 -12.56 -7.99
N ARG A 135 4.92 -11.27 -7.73
CA ARG A 135 5.42 -10.32 -8.72
C ARG A 135 6.94 -10.20 -8.70
N GLY A 136 7.56 -10.36 -7.55
CA GLY A 136 9.01 -10.32 -7.39
C GLY A 136 9.38 -10.19 -5.92
N LYS A 137 10.50 -10.80 -5.54
CA LYS A 137 11.11 -10.58 -4.23
C LYS A 137 11.86 -9.26 -4.23
N PRO A 138 12.17 -8.69 -3.06
CA PRO A 138 13.06 -7.53 -2.97
C PRO A 138 14.36 -7.78 -3.74
N MET A 139 14.78 -6.81 -4.55
CA MET A 139 15.95 -6.95 -5.40
C MET A 139 16.80 -5.67 -5.38
N SER A 140 18.05 -5.77 -5.80
CA SER A 140 18.96 -4.63 -5.90
C SER A 140 18.53 -3.68 -7.01
N GLN A 141 19.04 -2.44 -6.99
CA GLN A 141 18.78 -1.46 -8.05
C GLN A 141 19.12 -2.02 -9.44
N ALA A 142 20.30 -2.62 -9.61
CA ALA A 142 20.70 -3.19 -10.89
C ALA A 142 19.74 -4.28 -11.38
N ALA A 143 19.25 -5.14 -10.47
CA ALA A 143 18.30 -6.19 -10.82
C ALA A 143 16.92 -5.64 -11.20
N ILE A 144 16.44 -4.59 -10.54
CA ILE A 144 15.16 -3.97 -10.91
C ILE A 144 15.25 -3.23 -12.26
N GLU A 145 16.38 -2.58 -12.55
CA GLU A 145 16.62 -1.94 -13.85
C GLU A 145 16.61 -2.97 -14.98
N GLU A 146 17.24 -4.13 -14.80
CA GLU A 146 17.22 -5.23 -15.75
C GLU A 146 15.81 -5.81 -15.92
N TYR A 147 15.08 -6.02 -14.83
CA TYR A 147 13.68 -6.45 -14.82
C TYR A 147 12.78 -5.49 -15.60
N LEU A 148 12.88 -4.20 -15.35
CA LEU A 148 12.08 -3.17 -16.01
C LEU A 148 12.44 -2.99 -17.49
N SER A 149 13.68 -3.30 -17.88
CA SER A 149 14.10 -3.30 -19.30
C SER A 149 13.51 -4.45 -20.12
N GLY A 150 12.80 -5.38 -19.49
CA GLY A 150 12.19 -6.54 -20.14
C GLY A 150 13.13 -7.70 -20.39
N ASN A 151 14.36 -7.67 -19.86
CA ASN A 151 15.35 -8.73 -20.01
C ASN A 151 15.11 -9.92 -19.06
N ILE A 152 14.23 -9.73 -18.05
CA ILE A 152 13.81 -10.79 -17.11
C ILE A 152 12.28 -10.85 -17.10
N ASN A 153 11.71 -12.02 -17.34
CA ASN A 153 10.27 -12.24 -17.14
C ASN A 153 9.96 -12.38 -15.64
N ALA A 154 9.01 -11.60 -15.13
CA ALA A 154 8.54 -11.67 -13.74
C ALA A 154 8.11 -13.08 -13.30
N LEU A 155 7.73 -13.94 -14.26
CA LEU A 155 7.23 -15.28 -14.02
C LEU A 155 8.35 -16.35 -13.96
N ASP A 156 9.57 -16.04 -14.36
CA ASP A 156 10.67 -17.01 -14.36
C ASP A 156 11.19 -17.33 -12.95
N HIS A 157 10.87 -16.49 -11.95
CA HIS A 157 11.21 -16.69 -10.53
C HIS A 157 10.16 -17.48 -9.73
N ILE A 158 9.05 -17.90 -10.35
CA ILE A 158 7.96 -18.63 -9.67
C ILE A 158 8.14 -20.16 -9.78
N LYS A 159 9.21 -20.60 -10.43
CA LYS A 159 9.42 -22.05 -10.72
C LYS A 159 10.30 -22.80 -9.70
N GLU A 160 10.53 -22.28 -8.49
CA GLU A 160 11.18 -23.03 -7.41
C GLU A 160 10.37 -23.00 -6.12
#